data_48eb5bba5c94cc4c4873d4a3aaa41a5e
#
_entry.id   48eb5bba5c94cc4c4873d4a3aaa41a5e
#
_cell.length_a   1.000
_cell.length_b   1.000
_cell.length_c   1.000
_cell.angle_alpha   90.00
_cell.angle_beta   90.00
_cell.angle_gamma   90.00
#
_symmetry.space_group_name_H-M   'P 1'
#
loop_
_entity.id
_entity.type
_entity.pdbx_description
1 polymer ?
#
loop_
_entity_poly.entity_id
_entity_poly.type
_entity_poly.pdbx_seq_one_letter_code
_entity_poly.pdbx_strand_id
1 'polypeptide(L)'
;MGSEQIRRWESGALAHAVTDPFGQGPVPWLRGDEQYFDDTGHVVPWYIDHIDHVDQAGRAGQPGQAGGPGGSATLQGSRRPPIPHPRAGGPRSADDVHRQIKGFASNGAAAPGESIDFHVTVDPPQEFSVDIYRIGHYGGDGASKITTSPRLSGIVQPPPLTADRTVSCHHWWLSWRLQIPSYWSIGAYVAVLTTADGYRSHVPFTVRDNHPADLLLLLPDVTWQAYNLYPEDGHTGASLYHAWDENGRLLGESEAATTVSFDRPYAGAGLPLHVGHAYDFIRWAERYGYDIAYADARDLHAGRVDPTRYRGLVFPGHDEYWSLAMRRTVELARESGTSLVFLSANTMYWQVELAPSPSGVADRLLTCRKRRGPGRPALWREIDRPEQQLIGIQYAGRVPEPHPLVVRNADHWLWEATGAHEGDELAGMVAGEADRYFPRTPLPEHQGRILLAHSPYQDSEGVTRHQETSLYRAPSGALVFAAGTFAWSPALDRPGHVDARVQRATANLLDRICKRD
;
A
#
# COMPACT_ATOMS: atom_id res chain seq x y z
N MET A 1 4.47 -3.30 34.16
CA MET A 1 5.16 -2.74 33.00
C MET A 1 4.28 -1.68 32.34
N GLY A 2 3.96 -0.61 33.02
CA GLY A 2 2.97 0.37 32.56
C GLY A 2 3.37 1.84 32.67
N SER A 3 4.46 2.17 33.39
CA SER A 3 4.78 3.58 33.65
C SER A 3 5.92 4.17 32.81
N GLU A 4 6.74 3.35 32.17
CA GLU A 4 7.84 3.83 31.32
C GLU A 4 7.41 4.06 29.85
N GLN A 5 6.40 3.36 29.36
CA GLN A 5 5.85 3.59 28.04
C GLN A 5 5.09 4.91 27.95
N ILE A 6 4.35 5.29 28.99
CA ILE A 6 3.57 6.54 29.04
C ILE A 6 4.49 7.77 29.04
N ARG A 7 5.64 7.73 29.72
CA ARG A 7 6.58 8.87 29.77
C ARG A 7 7.34 9.12 28.45
N ARG A 8 7.44 8.12 27.54
CA ARG A 8 8.02 8.31 26.22
C ARG A 8 7.07 9.01 25.25
N TRP A 9 5.77 8.96 25.50
CA TRP A 9 4.76 9.67 24.72
C TRP A 9 4.78 11.19 24.96
N GLU A 10 5.08 11.62 26.18
CA GLU A 10 5.14 13.04 26.55
C GLU A 10 6.41 13.76 26.04
N SER A 11 7.39 13.03 25.53
CA SER A 11 8.69 13.56 25.11
C SER A 11 8.93 13.58 23.58
N GLY A 12 7.88 13.66 22.77
CA GLY A 12 8.03 13.77 21.29
C GLY A 12 8.24 12.43 20.57
N ALA A 13 8.01 11.30 21.24
CA ALA A 13 8.19 9.96 20.66
C ALA A 13 6.95 9.42 19.92
N LEU A 14 6.10 10.29 19.36
CA LEU A 14 5.02 9.92 18.43
C LEU A 14 5.56 9.21 17.17
N ALA A 15 6.84 9.40 16.85
CA ALA A 15 7.53 8.75 15.74
C ALA A 15 7.49 7.20 15.76
N HIS A 16 7.15 6.60 16.90
CA HIS A 16 7.19 5.14 17.06
C HIS A 16 5.83 4.46 17.02
N ALA A 17 4.72 5.21 17.02
CA ALA A 17 3.37 4.63 17.04
C ALA A 17 2.87 4.13 15.68
N VAL A 18 3.43 4.62 14.58
CA VAL A 18 3.03 4.26 13.20
C VAL A 18 3.59 2.91 12.74
N THR A 19 4.43 2.27 13.52
CA THR A 19 5.29 1.19 13.04
C THR A 19 4.76 -0.21 13.30
N ASP A 20 3.81 -0.38 14.19
CA ASP A 20 3.26 -1.70 14.46
C ASP A 20 1.79 -1.62 14.89
N PRO A 21 0.86 -1.99 13.99
CA PRO A 21 -0.56 -2.06 14.32
C PRO A 21 -0.87 -3.06 15.43
N PHE A 22 0.14 -3.75 15.95
CA PHE A 22 0.01 -4.77 16.97
C PHE A 22 0.72 -4.44 18.29
N GLY A 23 1.26 -3.22 18.45
CA GLY A 23 1.81 -2.74 19.73
C GLY A 23 3.18 -3.33 20.11
N GLN A 24 3.95 -3.86 19.16
CA GLN A 24 5.27 -4.47 19.42
C GLN A 24 6.47 -3.58 19.07
N GLY A 25 6.24 -2.30 18.78
CA GLY A 25 7.29 -1.34 18.43
C GLY A 25 7.65 -1.30 16.94
N PRO A 26 8.56 -0.41 16.54
CA PRO A 26 8.85 -0.17 15.14
C PRO A 26 9.40 -1.43 14.47
N VAL A 27 8.81 -1.79 13.33
CA VAL A 27 9.31 -2.89 12.50
C VAL A 27 10.61 -2.42 11.85
N PRO A 28 11.77 -3.06 12.11
CA PRO A 28 13.08 -2.54 11.70
C PRO A 28 13.21 -2.25 10.19
N TRP A 29 12.50 -2.99 9.34
CA TRP A 29 12.51 -2.80 7.90
C TRP A 29 11.68 -1.58 7.41
N LEU A 30 10.82 -1.00 8.28
CA LEU A 30 10.20 0.31 8.03
C LEU A 30 11.15 1.47 8.40
N ARG A 31 12.21 1.21 9.16
CA ARG A 31 13.24 2.18 9.50
C ARG A 31 14.28 2.42 8.39
N GLY A 32 14.05 1.86 7.20
CA GLY A 32 14.94 2.08 6.08
C GLY A 32 14.96 3.56 5.68
N ASP A 33 15.85 4.29 6.27
CA ASP A 33 16.18 5.69 6.11
C ASP A 33 15.27 6.67 6.84
N GLU A 34 15.78 7.30 7.90
CA GLU A 34 15.26 8.51 8.56
C GLU A 34 14.91 9.66 7.59
N GLN A 35 15.27 9.50 6.31
CA GLN A 35 15.04 10.43 5.20
C GLN A 35 13.59 10.46 4.68
N TYR A 36 12.77 9.47 5.05
CA TYR A 36 11.38 9.34 4.58
C TYR A 36 10.36 9.68 5.66
N PHE A 37 10.80 10.14 6.80
CA PHE A 37 9.94 10.58 7.88
C PHE A 37 9.92 12.10 7.91
N ASP A 38 8.73 12.68 8.13
CA ASP A 38 8.64 14.08 8.49
C ASP A 38 9.19 14.31 9.91
N ASP A 39 9.22 15.56 10.33
CA ASP A 39 9.66 15.99 11.67
C ASP A 39 8.79 15.41 12.81
N THR A 40 7.65 14.79 12.50
CA THR A 40 6.79 14.05 13.46
C THR A 40 7.00 12.54 13.41
N GLY A 41 7.85 12.03 12.50
CA GLY A 41 8.17 10.61 12.35
C GLY A 41 7.20 9.82 11.48
N HIS A 42 6.29 10.47 10.74
CA HIS A 42 5.43 9.81 9.77
C HIS A 42 6.13 9.58 8.44
N VAL A 43 5.78 8.49 7.76
CA VAL A 43 6.31 8.19 6.42
C VAL A 43 5.72 9.17 5.43
N VAL A 44 6.56 10.02 4.84
CA VAL A 44 6.17 10.91 3.74
C VAL A 44 6.65 10.30 2.44
N PRO A 45 5.89 10.39 1.35
CA PRO A 45 6.36 9.98 0.03
C PRO A 45 7.53 10.88 -0.40
N TRP A 46 8.76 10.45 -0.14
CA TRP A 46 10.00 11.19 -0.42
C TRP A 46 10.07 11.72 -1.86
N TYR A 47 9.54 10.96 -2.81
CA TYR A 47 9.50 11.32 -4.22
C TYR A 47 8.60 12.53 -4.51
N ILE A 48 7.55 12.77 -3.71
CA ILE A 48 6.70 13.95 -3.84
C ILE A 48 7.46 15.18 -3.37
N ASP A 49 8.13 15.10 -2.22
CA ASP A 49 8.92 16.21 -1.68
C ASP A 49 10.17 16.48 -2.53
N HIS A 50 10.78 15.45 -3.10
CA HIS A 50 11.93 15.58 -3.99
C HIS A 50 11.58 16.37 -5.27
N ILE A 51 10.41 16.13 -5.86
CA ILE A 51 9.97 16.85 -7.07
C ILE A 51 9.75 18.34 -6.77
N ASP A 52 9.14 18.67 -5.65
CA ASP A 52 8.93 20.07 -5.25
C ASP A 52 10.26 20.81 -5.09
N HIS A 53 11.33 20.16 -4.62
CA HIS A 53 12.66 20.74 -4.52
C HIS A 53 13.34 20.93 -5.88
N VAL A 54 13.16 20.01 -6.83
CA VAL A 54 13.69 20.13 -8.20
C VAL A 54 13.02 21.28 -8.94
N ASP A 55 11.70 21.43 -8.83
CA ASP A 55 10.96 22.54 -9.44
C ASP A 55 11.39 23.91 -8.91
N GLN A 56 11.70 24.02 -7.62
CA GLN A 56 12.22 25.26 -7.03
C GLN A 56 13.65 25.57 -7.45
N ALA A 57 14.51 24.56 -7.61
CA ALA A 57 15.88 24.72 -8.07
C ALA A 57 15.95 25.05 -9.58
N GLY A 58 15.07 24.44 -10.39
CA GLY A 58 14.99 24.70 -11.84
C GLY A 58 14.56 26.13 -12.20
N ARG A 59 13.81 26.80 -11.32
CA ARG A 59 13.44 28.23 -11.52
C ARG A 59 14.55 29.22 -11.16
N ALA A 60 15.62 28.80 -10.48
CA ALA A 60 16.72 29.62 -10.05
C ALA A 60 17.93 29.64 -11.02
N GLY A 61 17.90 28.85 -12.11
CA GLY A 61 19.05 28.67 -13.00
C GLY A 61 18.73 28.77 -14.48
N GLN A 62 18.86 29.98 -15.03
CA GLN A 62 19.21 30.26 -16.44
C GLN A 62 20.26 31.35 -16.48
N PRO A 63 21.09 31.50 -17.53
CA PRO A 63 21.64 30.59 -18.53
C PRO A 63 23.16 30.70 -18.73
N GLY A 64 23.77 29.81 -19.50
CA GLY A 64 25.13 29.98 -19.99
C GLY A 64 25.69 28.84 -20.83
N GLN A 65 25.77 29.05 -22.09
CA GLN A 65 26.20 28.29 -23.25
C GLN A 65 27.45 27.40 -23.15
N ALA A 66 27.35 26.26 -23.83
CA ALA A 66 28.27 25.68 -24.84
C ALA A 66 29.67 25.17 -24.48
N GLY A 67 29.95 23.93 -24.88
CA GLY A 67 31.28 23.37 -25.14
C GLY A 67 31.31 21.84 -25.12
N GLY A 68 31.32 21.19 -26.32
CA GLY A 68 31.49 19.71 -26.48
C GLY A 68 32.97 19.29 -26.43
N PRO A 69 33.41 18.15 -27.01
CA PRO A 69 32.95 16.78 -26.78
C PRO A 69 34.10 15.84 -26.33
N GLY A 70 33.75 14.62 -25.88
CA GLY A 70 34.65 13.48 -25.90
C GLY A 70 35.12 12.98 -24.53
N GLY A 71 34.70 11.79 -24.15
CA GLY A 71 35.23 11.06 -23.02
C GLY A 71 34.38 9.83 -22.69
N SER A 72 34.88 8.66 -23.04
CA SER A 72 34.39 7.33 -22.69
C SER A 72 34.00 7.24 -21.20
N ALA A 73 32.71 7.04 -20.91
CA ALA A 73 32.21 6.89 -19.55
C ALA A 73 32.18 5.43 -19.17
N THR A 74 33.11 5.04 -18.34
CA THR A 74 33.05 3.84 -17.48
C THR A 74 31.83 3.99 -16.56
N LEU A 75 30.98 2.97 -16.51
CA LEU A 75 29.84 2.86 -15.59
C LEU A 75 30.33 2.81 -14.13
N GLN A 76 30.56 3.95 -13.54
CA GLN A 76 30.63 4.10 -12.09
C GLN A 76 29.23 4.28 -11.56
N GLY A 77 28.82 3.39 -10.62
CA GLY A 77 27.54 3.47 -9.95
C GLY A 77 27.29 4.88 -9.41
N SER A 78 26.25 5.50 -9.90
CA SER A 78 25.81 6.80 -9.43
C SER A 78 25.33 6.70 -7.97
N ARG A 79 26.18 7.11 -7.03
CA ARG A 79 25.72 7.44 -5.69
C ARG A 79 24.73 8.60 -5.86
N ARG A 80 23.43 8.33 -5.62
CA ARG A 80 22.45 9.41 -5.46
C ARG A 80 22.98 10.40 -4.42
N PRO A 81 22.86 11.71 -4.64
CA PRO A 81 23.18 12.68 -3.60
C PRO A 81 22.32 12.43 -2.37
N PRO A 82 22.85 12.60 -1.15
CA PRO A 82 22.05 12.47 0.06
C PRO A 82 20.89 13.49 0.00
N ILE A 83 19.68 13.03 0.26
CA ILE A 83 18.50 13.88 0.34
C ILE A 83 18.73 14.89 1.47
N PRO A 84 18.60 16.19 1.23
CA PRO A 84 18.81 17.17 2.28
C PRO A 84 17.79 16.95 3.40
N HIS A 85 18.24 16.96 4.66
CA HIS A 85 17.34 17.07 5.81
C HIS A 85 16.36 18.23 5.61
N PRO A 86 15.08 18.12 6.04
CA PRO A 86 14.14 19.23 6.02
C PRO A 86 14.82 20.45 6.65
N ARG A 87 15.04 21.49 5.85
CA ARG A 87 15.56 22.75 6.38
C ARG A 87 14.46 23.38 7.22
N ALA A 88 14.84 24.05 8.31
CA ALA A 88 13.92 24.91 9.05
C ALA A 88 13.16 25.81 8.06
N GLY A 89 11.81 25.58 7.93
CA GLY A 89 10.96 26.23 6.94
C GLY A 89 10.47 25.30 5.80
N GLY A 90 10.78 23.99 5.82
CA GLY A 90 10.20 22.98 4.90
C GLY A 90 8.73 22.68 5.20
N PRO A 91 8.08 21.88 4.31
CA PRO A 91 6.68 21.48 4.50
C PRO A 91 6.51 20.76 5.85
N ARG A 92 5.41 21.06 6.55
CA ARG A 92 5.07 20.51 7.85
C ARG A 92 3.96 19.48 7.66
N SER A 93 4.07 18.30 8.26
CA SER A 93 2.97 17.35 8.29
C SER A 93 1.85 17.84 9.20
N ALA A 94 0.62 17.76 8.73
CA ALA A 94 -0.55 18.02 9.55
C ALA A 94 -0.85 16.80 10.42
N ASP A 95 -1.21 17.02 11.68
CA ASP A 95 -1.57 15.96 12.61
C ASP A 95 -3.11 15.82 12.76
N ASP A 96 -3.53 14.77 13.44
CA ASP A 96 -4.94 14.46 13.63
C ASP A 96 -5.56 15.19 14.84
N VAL A 97 -4.73 15.75 15.73
CA VAL A 97 -5.18 16.49 16.94
C VAL A 97 -5.56 17.92 16.55
N HIS A 98 -4.62 18.65 15.94
CA HIS A 98 -4.83 20.04 15.54
C HIS A 98 -5.55 20.16 14.19
N ARG A 99 -5.49 19.14 13.33
CA ARG A 99 -6.17 19.09 12.02
C ARG A 99 -5.88 20.30 11.15
N GLN A 100 -4.62 20.76 11.12
CA GLN A 100 -4.20 21.94 10.36
C GLN A 100 -4.66 21.86 8.89
N ILE A 101 -4.61 20.64 8.31
CA ILE A 101 -5.32 20.30 7.07
C ILE A 101 -5.48 18.77 6.98
N LYS A 102 -6.72 18.31 6.84
CA LYS A 102 -7.03 16.87 6.67
C LYS A 102 -8.13 16.73 5.65
N GLY A 103 -8.08 15.68 4.83
CA GLY A 103 -9.12 15.48 3.82
C GLY A 103 -9.25 14.03 3.36
N PHE A 104 -10.36 13.78 2.65
CA PHE A 104 -10.60 12.50 1.99
C PHE A 104 -11.33 12.71 0.66
N ALA A 105 -11.29 11.70 -0.21
CA ALA A 105 -11.97 11.68 -1.49
C ALA A 105 -13.32 10.95 -1.39
N SER A 106 -14.33 11.46 -2.09
CA SER A 106 -15.66 10.80 -2.18
C SER A 106 -15.58 9.41 -2.81
N ASN A 107 -14.62 9.21 -3.72
CA ASN A 107 -14.35 7.93 -4.38
C ASN A 107 -12.85 7.61 -4.28
N GLY A 108 -12.50 6.32 -4.13
CA GLY A 108 -11.10 5.88 -4.21
C GLY A 108 -10.59 5.86 -5.64
N ALA A 109 -11.48 5.67 -6.62
CA ALA A 109 -11.15 5.63 -8.04
C ALA A 109 -12.16 6.38 -8.89
N ALA A 110 -11.69 6.96 -10.01
CA ALA A 110 -12.52 7.58 -11.03
C ALA A 110 -11.97 7.31 -12.43
N ALA A 111 -12.85 7.29 -13.44
CA ALA A 111 -12.44 7.22 -14.84
C ALA A 111 -12.25 8.63 -15.43
N PRO A 112 -11.48 8.76 -16.54
CA PRO A 112 -11.46 9.99 -17.32
C PRO A 112 -12.89 10.43 -17.70
N GLY A 113 -13.21 11.71 -17.45
CA GLY A 113 -14.56 12.26 -17.60
C GLY A 113 -15.43 12.20 -16.33
N GLU A 114 -15.05 11.42 -15.32
CA GLU A 114 -15.69 11.42 -14.00
C GLU A 114 -15.08 12.48 -13.08
N SER A 115 -15.68 12.69 -11.91
CA SER A 115 -15.20 13.64 -10.91
C SER A 115 -14.86 12.95 -9.60
N ILE A 116 -13.92 13.54 -8.87
CA ILE A 116 -13.63 13.23 -7.47
C ILE A 116 -13.92 14.47 -6.63
N ASP A 117 -14.72 14.31 -5.58
CA ASP A 117 -15.01 15.36 -4.61
C ASP A 117 -14.06 15.22 -3.41
N PHE A 118 -13.38 16.31 -3.08
CA PHE A 118 -12.52 16.39 -1.91
C PHE A 118 -13.23 17.13 -0.79
N HIS A 119 -13.28 16.50 0.38
CA HIS A 119 -13.82 17.04 1.62
C HIS A 119 -12.63 17.32 2.55
N VAL A 120 -12.38 18.60 2.82
CA VAL A 120 -11.15 19.04 3.51
C VAL A 120 -11.52 19.92 4.70
N THR A 121 -10.94 19.63 5.88
CA THR A 121 -10.96 20.51 7.05
C THR A 121 -9.64 21.27 7.13
N VAL A 122 -9.70 22.55 7.52
CA VAL A 122 -8.51 23.39 7.74
C VAL A 122 -8.72 24.15 9.05
N ASP A 123 -7.87 23.89 10.05
CA ASP A 123 -7.95 24.49 11.38
C ASP A 123 -6.57 25.06 11.80
N PRO A 124 -6.44 26.39 12.04
CA PRO A 124 -7.43 27.44 11.87
C PRO A 124 -7.82 27.68 10.40
N PRO A 125 -9.01 28.25 10.11
CA PRO A 125 -9.46 28.55 8.75
C PRO A 125 -8.46 29.44 8.02
N GLN A 126 -7.99 29.00 6.86
CA GLN A 126 -7.06 29.73 5.98
C GLN A 126 -7.14 29.20 4.55
N GLU A 127 -6.52 29.89 3.61
CA GLU A 127 -6.42 29.38 2.24
C GLU A 127 -5.55 28.14 2.16
N PHE A 128 -5.89 27.24 1.21
CA PHE A 128 -5.09 26.07 0.87
C PHE A 128 -5.11 25.82 -0.64
N SER A 129 -4.22 24.96 -1.10
CA SER A 129 -4.19 24.45 -2.47
C SER A 129 -4.07 22.93 -2.46
N VAL A 130 -4.39 22.30 -3.59
CA VAL A 130 -4.27 20.86 -3.81
C VAL A 130 -3.38 20.63 -5.03
N ASP A 131 -2.23 20.03 -4.82
CA ASP A 131 -1.34 19.58 -5.87
C ASP A 131 -1.63 18.11 -6.19
N ILE A 132 -1.84 17.80 -7.46
CA ILE A 132 -2.12 16.43 -7.91
C ILE A 132 -0.86 15.84 -8.52
N TYR A 133 -0.41 14.73 -7.94
CA TYR A 133 0.73 13.95 -8.42
C TYR A 133 0.27 12.59 -8.94
N ARG A 134 0.85 12.13 -10.04
CA ARG A 134 0.76 10.75 -10.50
C ARG A 134 2.03 9.99 -10.11
N ILE A 135 1.85 8.86 -9.46
CA ILE A 135 2.95 7.96 -9.08
C ILE A 135 3.43 7.20 -10.33
N GLY A 136 4.73 7.07 -10.51
CA GLY A 136 5.33 6.37 -11.63
C GLY A 136 6.84 6.49 -11.65
N HIS A 137 7.49 6.04 -12.71
CA HIS A 137 8.97 6.05 -12.77
C HIS A 137 9.56 7.44 -13.01
N TYR A 138 9.09 8.18 -13.99
CA TYR A 138 9.50 9.55 -14.37
C TYR A 138 11.03 9.82 -14.31
N GLY A 139 11.82 8.92 -14.93
CA GLY A 139 13.28 9.07 -14.93
C GLY A 139 13.96 8.81 -13.57
N GLY A 140 13.22 8.33 -12.58
CA GLY A 140 13.67 8.08 -11.21
C GLY A 140 13.10 9.06 -10.19
N ASP A 141 12.32 10.08 -10.61
CA ASP A 141 11.69 11.04 -9.70
C ASP A 141 10.56 10.43 -8.86
N GLY A 142 9.97 9.31 -9.32
CA GLY A 142 9.01 8.52 -8.57
C GLY A 142 7.57 9.02 -8.63
N ALA A 143 7.35 10.27 -9.01
CA ALA A 143 6.05 10.87 -9.28
C ALA A 143 6.19 12.09 -10.19
N SER A 144 5.08 12.52 -10.79
CA SER A 144 5.03 13.75 -11.59
C SER A 144 3.85 14.61 -11.17
N LYS A 145 4.07 15.89 -10.98
CA LYS A 145 3.01 16.86 -10.70
C LYS A 145 2.18 17.10 -11.97
N ILE A 146 0.91 16.83 -11.88
CA ILE A 146 -0.02 16.91 -13.01
C ILE A 146 -0.72 18.27 -13.08
N THR A 147 -1.22 18.74 -11.93
CA THR A 147 -1.93 20.03 -11.84
C THR A 147 -1.96 20.53 -10.41
N THR A 148 -2.35 21.81 -10.26
CA THR A 148 -2.62 22.43 -8.97
C THR A 148 -4.03 23.03 -9.01
N SER A 149 -4.80 22.89 -7.93
CA SER A 149 -6.09 23.56 -7.79
C SER A 149 -5.93 25.08 -7.78
N PRO A 150 -6.99 25.87 -8.06
CA PRO A 150 -7.05 27.25 -7.60
C PRO A 150 -6.81 27.34 -6.08
N ARG A 151 -6.51 28.53 -5.57
CA ARG A 151 -6.54 28.77 -4.12
C ARG A 151 -7.98 28.58 -3.62
N LEU A 152 -8.11 27.78 -2.58
CA LEU A 152 -9.39 27.36 -1.98
C LEU A 152 -9.51 27.96 -0.58
N SER A 153 -10.73 28.33 -0.19
CA SER A 153 -11.02 28.80 1.18
C SER A 153 -11.18 27.59 2.09
N GLY A 154 -10.24 27.43 3.02
CA GLY A 154 -10.30 26.38 4.04
C GLY A 154 -11.22 26.77 5.20
N ILE A 155 -12.01 25.81 5.66
CA ILE A 155 -12.93 25.94 6.79
C ILE A 155 -12.72 24.79 7.77
N VAL A 156 -13.09 25.01 9.02
CA VAL A 156 -13.17 23.91 9.99
C VAL A 156 -14.43 23.09 9.69
N GLN A 157 -14.25 21.86 9.30
CA GLN A 157 -15.37 20.91 9.14
C GLN A 157 -15.89 20.46 10.50
N PRO A 158 -17.17 20.05 10.59
CA PRO A 158 -17.70 19.48 11.84
C PRO A 158 -16.85 18.29 12.32
N PRO A 159 -16.83 18.02 13.64
CA PRO A 159 -16.16 16.83 14.19
C PRO A 159 -16.65 15.55 13.51
N PRO A 160 -15.80 14.50 13.41
CA PRO A 160 -16.24 13.20 12.94
C PRO A 160 -17.42 12.67 13.76
N LEU A 161 -18.37 12.02 13.11
CA LEU A 161 -19.43 11.27 13.78
C LEU A 161 -18.89 9.92 14.22
N THR A 162 -19.23 9.50 15.43
CA THR A 162 -18.82 8.22 15.98
C THR A 162 -20.03 7.45 16.48
N ALA A 163 -20.22 6.23 15.98
CA ALA A 163 -21.25 5.31 16.45
C ALA A 163 -20.64 3.89 16.49
N ASP A 164 -20.74 3.21 17.62
CA ASP A 164 -20.16 1.87 17.83
C ASP A 164 -18.69 1.77 17.35
N ARG A 165 -17.89 2.80 17.67
CA ARG A 165 -16.49 2.97 17.21
C ARG A 165 -16.31 3.11 15.69
N THR A 166 -17.41 3.21 14.94
CA THR A 166 -17.35 3.60 13.52
C THR A 166 -17.21 5.10 13.41
N VAL A 167 -16.05 5.55 12.92
CA VAL A 167 -15.76 6.98 12.71
C VAL A 167 -16.04 7.34 11.27
N SER A 168 -16.83 8.40 11.03
CA SER A 168 -17.19 8.86 9.70
C SER A 168 -17.29 10.38 9.60
N CYS A 169 -16.84 10.91 8.48
CA CYS A 169 -16.91 12.32 8.10
C CYS A 169 -17.84 12.55 6.89
N HIS A 170 -18.79 11.64 6.62
CA HIS A 170 -19.67 11.68 5.44
C HIS A 170 -20.51 12.97 5.34
N HIS A 171 -20.67 13.71 6.42
CA HIS A 171 -21.39 14.97 6.53
C HIS A 171 -20.51 16.20 6.27
N TRP A 172 -19.21 16.04 5.98
CA TRP A 172 -18.34 17.14 5.64
C TRP A 172 -18.76 17.78 4.32
N TRP A 173 -18.73 19.10 4.26
CA TRP A 173 -19.04 19.84 3.05
C TRP A 173 -17.98 19.65 1.98
N LEU A 174 -18.40 19.70 0.72
CA LEU A 174 -17.51 19.70 -0.44
C LEU A 174 -16.59 20.92 -0.39
N SER A 175 -15.28 20.66 -0.48
CA SER A 175 -14.26 21.71 -0.53
C SER A 175 -13.77 21.97 -1.94
N TRP A 176 -13.61 20.92 -2.74
CA TRP A 176 -13.18 21.03 -4.12
C TRP A 176 -13.61 19.81 -4.93
N ARG A 177 -14.02 20.06 -6.18
CA ARG A 177 -14.32 19.01 -7.16
C ARG A 177 -13.25 18.97 -8.23
N LEU A 178 -12.57 17.85 -8.35
CA LEU A 178 -11.62 17.56 -9.43
C LEU A 178 -12.37 16.83 -10.55
N GLN A 179 -12.52 17.49 -11.70
CA GLN A 179 -12.93 16.82 -12.93
C GLN A 179 -11.72 16.12 -13.53
N ILE A 180 -11.77 14.81 -13.72
CA ILE A 180 -10.67 14.05 -14.35
C ILE A 180 -10.72 14.28 -15.86
N PRO A 181 -9.72 14.98 -16.46
CA PRO A 181 -9.73 15.23 -17.90
C PRO A 181 -9.57 13.94 -18.69
N SER A 182 -10.15 13.90 -19.89
CA SER A 182 -10.09 12.72 -20.76
C SER A 182 -8.68 12.34 -21.24
N TYR A 183 -7.73 13.26 -21.13
CA TYR A 183 -6.32 13.05 -21.52
C TYR A 183 -5.41 12.64 -20.37
N TRP A 184 -5.93 12.52 -19.13
CA TRP A 184 -5.10 12.06 -18.02
C TRP A 184 -4.74 10.59 -18.19
N SER A 185 -3.47 10.30 -17.91
CA SER A 185 -3.00 8.92 -17.87
C SER A 185 -3.64 8.19 -16.69
N ILE A 186 -3.94 6.93 -16.88
CA ILE A 186 -4.35 6.05 -15.77
C ILE A 186 -3.19 5.85 -14.80
N GLY A 187 -3.49 5.50 -13.56
CA GLY A 187 -2.45 5.25 -12.54
C GLY A 187 -2.91 5.51 -11.12
N ALA A 188 -1.97 5.33 -10.20
CA ALA A 188 -2.12 5.76 -8.83
C ALA A 188 -1.76 7.25 -8.69
N TYR A 189 -2.59 7.99 -7.97
CA TYR A 189 -2.46 9.43 -7.77
C TYR A 189 -2.47 9.78 -6.29
N VAL A 190 -1.86 10.91 -5.97
CA VAL A 190 -1.92 11.52 -4.64
C VAL A 190 -2.27 13.00 -4.78
N ALA A 191 -3.31 13.43 -4.08
CA ALA A 191 -3.60 14.83 -3.87
C ALA A 191 -2.86 15.30 -2.61
N VAL A 192 -1.96 16.27 -2.75
CA VAL A 192 -1.22 16.91 -1.66
C VAL A 192 -1.94 18.19 -1.29
N LEU A 193 -2.58 18.19 -0.15
CA LEU A 193 -3.27 19.34 0.42
C LEU A 193 -2.25 20.21 1.14
N THR A 194 -2.17 21.51 0.84
CA THR A 194 -1.17 22.41 1.45
C THR A 194 -1.83 23.71 1.90
N THR A 195 -1.72 24.05 3.20
CA THR A 195 -2.19 25.32 3.76
C THR A 195 -1.26 26.47 3.39
N ALA A 196 -1.73 27.71 3.54
CA ALA A 196 -0.93 28.91 3.27
C ALA A 196 0.32 29.00 4.17
N ASP A 197 0.28 28.45 5.38
CA ASP A 197 1.39 28.38 6.34
C ASP A 197 2.25 27.12 6.24
N GLY A 198 1.98 26.25 5.22
CA GLY A 198 2.84 25.14 4.81
C GLY A 198 2.56 23.79 5.44
N TYR A 199 1.45 23.61 6.16
CA TYR A 199 1.05 22.27 6.60
C TYR A 199 0.51 21.44 5.45
N ARG A 200 0.86 20.15 5.43
CA ARG A 200 0.48 19.19 4.37
C ARG A 200 -0.25 17.97 4.91
N SER A 201 -1.17 17.47 4.09
CA SER A 201 -1.79 16.15 4.22
C SER A 201 -2.02 15.57 2.83
N HIS A 202 -2.22 14.26 2.75
CA HIS A 202 -2.30 13.54 1.48
C HIS A 202 -3.64 12.81 1.35
N VAL A 203 -4.11 12.65 0.11
CA VAL A 203 -5.29 11.87 -0.23
C VAL A 203 -4.98 11.01 -1.44
N PRO A 204 -4.80 9.68 -1.30
CA PRO A 204 -4.56 8.79 -2.43
C PRO A 204 -5.86 8.55 -3.20
N PHE A 205 -5.75 8.39 -4.52
CA PHE A 205 -6.84 7.97 -5.40
C PHE A 205 -6.29 7.33 -6.67
N THR A 206 -7.16 6.69 -7.44
CA THR A 206 -6.80 5.98 -8.67
C THR A 206 -7.53 6.60 -9.86
N VAL A 207 -6.83 6.85 -10.96
CA VAL A 207 -7.45 7.10 -12.26
C VAL A 207 -7.41 5.78 -13.03
N ARG A 208 -8.59 5.23 -13.28
CA ARG A 208 -8.78 3.94 -13.96
C ARG A 208 -9.47 4.11 -15.29
N ASP A 209 -9.28 3.16 -16.17
CA ASP A 209 -10.12 2.97 -17.36
C ASP A 209 -10.27 1.47 -17.66
N ASN A 210 -10.93 1.17 -18.77
CA ASN A 210 -11.13 -0.20 -19.23
C ASN A 210 -10.34 -0.48 -20.53
N HIS A 211 -9.20 0.21 -20.75
CA HIS A 211 -8.37 -0.10 -21.91
C HIS A 211 -7.78 -1.52 -21.79
N PRO A 212 -7.56 -2.21 -22.90
CA PRO A 212 -6.86 -3.48 -22.86
C PRO A 212 -5.38 -3.26 -22.51
N ALA A 213 -4.93 -3.89 -21.43
CA ALA A 213 -3.54 -3.93 -21.01
C ALA A 213 -3.11 -5.38 -20.74
N ASP A 214 -1.82 -5.65 -20.64
CA ASP A 214 -1.34 -6.98 -20.28
C ASP A 214 -1.66 -7.31 -18.82
N LEU A 215 -1.48 -6.35 -17.93
CA LEU A 215 -1.62 -6.51 -16.48
C LEU A 215 -2.69 -5.59 -15.89
N LEU A 216 -3.42 -6.09 -14.90
CA LEU A 216 -4.25 -5.26 -14.02
C LEU A 216 -3.60 -5.21 -12.64
N LEU A 217 -3.23 -4.02 -12.19
CA LEU A 217 -2.76 -3.76 -10.84
C LEU A 217 -3.95 -3.45 -9.93
N LEU A 218 -4.03 -4.15 -8.80
CA LEU A 218 -5.09 -3.99 -7.81
C LEU A 218 -4.54 -3.34 -6.55
N LEU A 219 -4.98 -2.12 -6.26
CA LEU A 219 -4.61 -1.39 -5.05
C LEU A 219 -5.49 -1.86 -3.88
N PRO A 220 -4.91 -2.22 -2.73
CA PRO A 220 -5.63 -2.85 -1.61
C PRO A 220 -6.33 -1.82 -0.70
N ASP A 221 -7.16 -0.94 -1.25
CA ASP A 221 -7.81 0.16 -0.54
C ASP A 221 -8.74 -0.32 0.59
N VAL A 222 -9.27 -1.53 0.49
CA VAL A 222 -10.05 -2.18 1.55
C VAL A 222 -9.16 -2.50 2.75
N THR A 223 -7.98 -3.08 2.51
CA THR A 223 -6.99 -3.36 3.57
C THR A 223 -6.46 -2.05 4.16
N TRP A 224 -6.15 -1.06 3.35
CA TRP A 224 -5.72 0.25 3.84
C TRP A 224 -6.73 0.86 4.80
N GLN A 225 -8.02 0.77 4.48
CA GLN A 225 -9.07 1.33 5.34
C GLN A 225 -9.26 0.51 6.63
N ALA A 226 -9.03 -0.80 6.59
CA ALA A 226 -9.09 -1.67 7.77
C ALA A 226 -8.08 -1.26 8.86
N TYR A 227 -6.89 -0.80 8.45
CA TYR A 227 -5.83 -0.33 9.34
C TYR A 227 -5.95 1.14 9.74
N ASN A 228 -6.78 1.94 9.07
CA ASN A 228 -6.87 3.37 9.29
C ASN A 228 -7.42 3.70 10.70
N LEU A 229 -6.59 4.28 11.56
CA LEU A 229 -6.95 4.65 12.94
C LEU A 229 -7.49 6.09 13.06
N TYR A 230 -7.72 6.79 11.95
CA TYR A 230 -8.15 8.19 11.98
C TYR A 230 -9.39 8.44 12.85
N PRO A 231 -9.37 9.54 13.65
CA PRO A 231 -8.20 10.36 13.97
C PRO A 231 -7.32 9.72 15.04
N GLU A 232 -6.00 9.84 14.92
CA GLU A 232 -5.04 9.47 15.99
C GLU A 232 -4.96 10.60 17.03
N ASP A 233 -6.08 10.85 17.70
CA ASP A 233 -6.26 11.94 18.66
C ASP A 233 -6.22 11.47 20.12
N GLY A 234 -6.01 10.19 20.35
CA GLY A 234 -6.04 9.59 21.68
C GLY A 234 -7.44 9.34 22.25
N HIS A 235 -8.51 9.61 21.49
CA HIS A 235 -9.88 9.54 21.99
C HIS A 235 -10.89 8.95 21.01
N THR A 236 -10.91 9.44 19.77
CA THR A 236 -12.01 9.20 18.83
C THR A 236 -11.72 8.08 17.84
N GLY A 237 -10.47 7.98 17.39
CA GLY A 237 -10.08 7.10 16.29
C GLY A 237 -10.25 5.62 16.59
N ALA A 238 -10.65 4.89 15.56
CA ALA A 238 -10.75 3.44 15.62
C ALA A 238 -10.52 2.81 14.25
N SER A 239 -9.84 1.65 14.26
CA SER A 239 -9.60 0.78 13.11
C SER A 239 -10.17 -0.61 13.39
N LEU A 240 -9.99 -1.55 12.46
CA LEU A 240 -10.33 -2.97 12.74
C LEU A 240 -9.30 -3.65 13.67
N TYR A 241 -8.26 -2.95 14.13
CA TYR A 241 -7.23 -3.45 15.03
C TYR A 241 -7.17 -2.73 16.35
N HIS A 242 -7.48 -1.44 16.38
CA HIS A 242 -7.27 -0.57 17.52
C HIS A 242 -8.43 0.39 17.72
N ALA A 243 -8.59 0.84 18.96
CA ALA A 243 -9.42 1.96 19.36
C ALA A 243 -8.81 2.61 20.59
N TRP A 244 -9.28 3.80 20.99
CA TRP A 244 -8.86 4.46 22.21
C TRP A 244 -9.86 4.17 23.35
N ASP A 245 -9.35 4.08 24.58
CA ASP A 245 -10.21 4.12 25.79
C ASP A 245 -10.42 5.57 26.26
N GLU A 246 -11.24 5.72 27.31
CA GLU A 246 -11.56 7.03 27.91
C GLU A 246 -10.34 7.75 28.52
N ASN A 247 -9.23 7.03 28.74
CA ASN A 247 -8.00 7.54 29.30
C ASN A 247 -6.91 7.79 28.24
N GLY A 248 -7.25 7.67 26.95
CA GLY A 248 -6.30 7.84 25.86
C GLY A 248 -5.32 6.68 25.69
N ARG A 249 -5.63 5.48 26.21
CA ARG A 249 -4.83 4.29 26.00
C ARG A 249 -5.29 3.56 24.74
N LEU A 250 -4.33 3.16 23.91
CA LEU A 250 -4.62 2.34 22.73
C LEU A 250 -5.03 0.92 23.15
N LEU A 251 -6.21 0.52 22.75
CA LEU A 251 -6.78 -0.81 22.94
C LEU A 251 -6.47 -1.69 21.73
N GLY A 252 -6.37 -3.00 21.98
CA GLY A 252 -6.10 -3.99 20.94
C GLY A 252 -7.36 -4.46 20.21
N GLU A 253 -7.18 -5.51 19.41
CA GLU A 253 -8.20 -6.05 18.51
C GLU A 253 -9.51 -6.45 19.18
N SER A 254 -9.46 -6.92 20.43
CA SER A 254 -10.67 -7.27 21.20
C SER A 254 -11.63 -6.11 21.42
N GLU A 255 -11.09 -4.89 21.46
CA GLU A 255 -11.83 -3.64 21.68
C GLU A 255 -11.94 -2.78 20.41
N ALA A 256 -11.37 -3.22 19.30
CA ALA A 256 -11.35 -2.49 18.03
C ALA A 256 -12.75 -2.29 17.43
N ALA A 257 -12.85 -1.44 16.41
CA ALA A 257 -14.08 -1.29 15.64
C ALA A 257 -14.40 -2.58 14.87
N THR A 258 -15.69 -2.87 14.73
CA THR A 258 -16.17 -3.94 13.83
C THR A 258 -16.42 -3.41 12.43
N THR A 259 -16.74 -2.12 12.31
CA THR A 259 -17.00 -1.44 11.05
C THR A 259 -16.17 -0.16 10.98
N VAL A 260 -15.62 0.11 9.79
CA VAL A 260 -14.92 1.37 9.50
C VAL A 260 -15.48 2.01 8.24
N SER A 261 -15.38 3.34 8.14
CA SER A 261 -15.91 4.11 7.01
C SER A 261 -14.78 4.56 6.08
N PHE A 262 -15.03 4.52 4.77
CA PHE A 262 -14.19 5.18 3.77
C PHE A 262 -14.42 6.71 3.71
N ASP A 263 -15.49 7.22 4.35
CA ASP A 263 -15.78 8.65 4.42
C ASP A 263 -15.02 9.30 5.56
N ARG A 264 -13.69 9.24 5.55
CA ARG A 264 -12.80 9.86 6.53
C ARG A 264 -11.38 9.96 5.99
N PRO A 265 -10.55 10.92 6.45
CA PRO A 265 -9.13 10.96 6.13
C PRO A 265 -8.40 9.69 6.55
N TYR A 266 -7.23 9.45 5.97
CA TYR A 266 -6.25 8.56 6.59
C TYR A 266 -5.54 9.28 7.74
N ALA A 267 -5.17 8.51 8.76
CA ALA A 267 -4.46 9.00 9.95
C ALA A 267 -3.06 9.56 9.60
N GLY A 268 -2.48 10.34 10.52
CA GLY A 268 -1.15 10.91 10.37
C GLY A 268 -1.03 11.80 9.14
N ALA A 269 -0.04 11.58 8.29
CA ALA A 269 0.18 12.37 7.08
C ALA A 269 -0.91 12.21 5.98
N GLY A 270 -1.93 11.37 6.19
CA GLY A 270 -3.04 11.17 5.24
C GLY A 270 -2.78 10.09 4.19
N LEU A 271 -1.74 9.29 4.34
CA LEU A 271 -1.47 8.12 3.50
C LEU A 271 -1.76 6.82 4.25
N PRO A 272 -2.26 5.79 3.53
CA PRO A 272 -2.51 4.50 4.14
C PRO A 272 -1.22 3.81 4.58
N LEU A 273 -1.30 3.05 5.66
CA LEU A 273 -0.23 2.14 6.06
C LEU A 273 0.10 1.17 4.91
N HIS A 274 1.38 0.90 4.68
CA HIS A 274 1.90 0.02 3.61
C HIS A 274 1.62 0.45 2.16
N VAL A 275 1.13 1.66 1.92
CA VAL A 275 0.92 2.18 0.55
C VAL A 275 2.19 2.13 -0.30
N GLY A 276 3.35 2.30 0.33
CA GLY A 276 4.65 2.25 -0.31
C GLY A 276 4.95 0.96 -1.06
N HIS A 277 4.42 -0.20 -0.64
CA HIS A 277 4.59 -1.47 -1.35
C HIS A 277 4.01 -1.41 -2.77
N ALA A 278 2.82 -0.84 -2.92
CA ALA A 278 2.21 -0.66 -4.22
C ALA A 278 3.00 0.33 -5.08
N TYR A 279 3.45 1.42 -4.48
CA TYR A 279 4.21 2.46 -5.18
C TYR A 279 5.60 1.98 -5.62
N ASP A 280 6.29 1.15 -4.82
CA ASP A 280 7.55 0.50 -5.19
C ASP A 280 7.38 -0.37 -6.44
N PHE A 281 6.32 -1.19 -6.49
CA PHE A 281 6.01 -1.99 -7.67
C PHE A 281 5.69 -1.12 -8.89
N ILE A 282 4.83 -0.10 -8.75
CA ILE A 282 4.44 0.80 -9.84
C ILE A 282 5.68 1.44 -10.49
N ARG A 283 6.56 2.04 -9.68
CA ARG A 283 7.77 2.69 -10.19
C ARG A 283 8.70 1.72 -10.92
N TRP A 284 8.88 0.53 -10.34
CA TRP A 284 9.68 -0.52 -10.95
C TRP A 284 9.06 -1.00 -12.26
N ALA A 285 7.78 -1.33 -12.28
CA ALA A 285 7.10 -1.88 -13.44
C ALA A 285 7.03 -0.88 -14.60
N GLU A 286 6.75 0.40 -14.33
CA GLU A 286 6.79 1.45 -15.36
C GLU A 286 8.20 1.68 -15.91
N ARG A 287 9.25 1.57 -15.08
CA ARG A 287 10.64 1.62 -15.53
C ARG A 287 10.96 0.53 -16.55
N TYR A 288 10.39 -0.65 -16.37
CA TYR A 288 10.56 -1.79 -17.28
C TYR A 288 9.55 -1.78 -18.45
N GLY A 289 8.67 -0.79 -18.51
CA GLY A 289 7.73 -0.60 -19.61
C GLY A 289 6.62 -1.67 -19.68
N TYR A 290 6.18 -2.19 -18.53
CA TYR A 290 5.01 -3.06 -18.48
C TYR A 290 3.74 -2.26 -18.78
N ASP A 291 2.84 -2.84 -19.57
CA ASP A 291 1.52 -2.27 -19.87
C ASP A 291 0.53 -2.65 -18.76
N ILE A 292 0.11 -1.64 -17.98
CA ILE A 292 -0.61 -1.83 -16.72
C ILE A 292 -1.89 -0.99 -16.71
N ALA A 293 -3.02 -1.65 -16.52
CA ALA A 293 -4.27 -1.03 -16.08
C ALA A 293 -4.32 -0.99 -14.53
N TYR A 294 -5.09 -0.08 -13.97
CA TYR A 294 -5.19 0.15 -12.54
C TYR A 294 -6.63 0.05 -12.07
N ALA A 295 -6.86 -0.54 -10.90
CA ALA A 295 -8.13 -0.55 -10.20
C ALA A 295 -7.91 -0.68 -8.70
N ASP A 296 -8.92 -0.32 -7.91
CA ASP A 296 -8.93 -0.55 -6.46
C ASP A 296 -9.64 -1.88 -6.14
N ALA A 297 -9.42 -2.41 -4.94
CA ALA A 297 -10.11 -3.62 -4.46
C ALA A 297 -11.64 -3.43 -4.44
N ARG A 298 -12.16 -2.22 -4.18
CA ARG A 298 -13.60 -1.91 -4.29
C ARG A 298 -14.12 -1.92 -5.72
N ASP A 299 -13.29 -1.63 -6.74
CA ASP A 299 -13.70 -1.79 -8.14
C ASP A 299 -13.91 -3.26 -8.49
N LEU A 300 -13.03 -4.12 -7.96
CA LEU A 300 -13.16 -5.58 -8.10
C LEU A 300 -14.41 -6.10 -7.39
N HIS A 301 -14.68 -5.60 -6.16
CA HIS A 301 -15.89 -5.94 -5.40
C HIS A 301 -17.17 -5.61 -6.16
N ALA A 302 -17.24 -4.41 -6.71
CA ALA A 302 -18.42 -3.88 -7.38
C ALA A 302 -18.57 -4.34 -8.84
N GLY A 303 -17.61 -5.12 -9.38
CA GLY A 303 -17.64 -5.55 -10.77
C GLY A 303 -17.44 -4.44 -11.79
N ARG A 304 -16.79 -3.33 -11.40
CA ARG A 304 -16.48 -2.20 -12.29
C ARG A 304 -15.34 -2.51 -13.25
N VAL A 305 -14.57 -3.55 -12.99
CA VAL A 305 -13.49 -4.07 -13.82
C VAL A 305 -13.69 -5.55 -14.07
N ASP A 306 -13.44 -5.99 -15.30
CA ASP A 306 -13.47 -7.41 -15.68
C ASP A 306 -12.02 -7.95 -15.72
N PRO A 307 -11.57 -8.67 -14.68
CA PRO A 307 -10.19 -9.14 -14.60
C PRO A 307 -9.87 -10.27 -15.59
N THR A 308 -10.87 -10.90 -16.21
CA THR A 308 -10.66 -11.97 -17.23
C THR A 308 -10.08 -11.43 -18.53
N ARG A 309 -10.08 -10.11 -18.74
CA ARG A 309 -9.56 -9.45 -19.93
C ARG A 309 -8.04 -9.27 -19.92
N TYR A 310 -7.38 -9.50 -18.78
CA TYR A 310 -5.96 -9.29 -18.58
C TYR A 310 -5.20 -10.61 -18.56
N ARG A 311 -3.92 -10.58 -18.94
CA ARG A 311 -3.03 -11.75 -18.84
C ARG A 311 -2.65 -12.05 -17.40
N GLY A 312 -2.55 -11.02 -16.57
CA GLY A 312 -2.22 -11.15 -15.16
C GLY A 312 -2.85 -10.10 -14.28
N LEU A 313 -3.21 -10.52 -13.06
CA LEU A 313 -3.58 -9.64 -11.95
C LEU A 313 -2.40 -9.54 -11.00
N VAL A 314 -2.02 -8.32 -10.63
CA VAL A 314 -0.93 -8.07 -9.69
C VAL A 314 -1.47 -7.43 -8.41
N PHE A 315 -1.19 -8.07 -7.28
CA PHE A 315 -1.47 -7.61 -5.93
C PHE A 315 -0.14 -7.19 -5.29
N PRO A 316 0.24 -5.90 -5.40
CA PRO A 316 1.60 -5.46 -5.12
C PRO A 316 1.92 -5.30 -3.64
N GLY A 317 0.90 -5.17 -2.79
CA GLY A 317 1.04 -4.86 -1.37
C GLY A 317 0.28 -5.80 -0.47
N HIS A 318 0.28 -5.46 0.84
CA HIS A 318 -0.49 -6.16 1.84
C HIS A 318 -1.99 -6.06 1.54
N ASP A 319 -2.63 -7.20 1.26
CA ASP A 319 -4.02 -7.29 0.81
C ASP A 319 -4.78 -8.39 1.59
N GLU A 320 -5.06 -8.08 2.83
CA GLU A 320 -5.53 -9.00 3.87
C GLU A 320 -7.06 -9.17 3.91
N TYR A 321 -7.81 -8.11 3.52
CA TYR A 321 -9.26 -8.01 3.71
C TYR A 321 -10.01 -8.15 2.40
N TRP A 322 -10.71 -9.28 2.22
CA TRP A 322 -11.40 -9.58 0.97
C TRP A 322 -12.88 -9.85 1.16
N SER A 323 -13.70 -9.28 0.31
CA SER A 323 -15.12 -9.66 0.22
C SER A 323 -15.30 -10.95 -0.58
N LEU A 324 -16.47 -11.57 -0.41
CA LEU A 324 -16.83 -12.75 -1.19
C LEU A 324 -16.88 -12.47 -2.71
N ALA A 325 -17.33 -11.26 -3.09
CA ALA A 325 -17.35 -10.85 -4.49
C ALA A 325 -15.95 -10.75 -5.07
N MET A 326 -15.00 -10.09 -4.38
CA MET A 326 -13.60 -10.01 -4.80
C MET A 326 -13.01 -11.40 -5.02
N ARG A 327 -13.15 -12.29 -4.05
CA ARG A 327 -12.58 -13.63 -4.13
C ARG A 327 -13.15 -14.44 -5.31
N ARG A 328 -14.47 -14.42 -5.49
CA ARG A 328 -15.12 -15.11 -6.61
C ARG A 328 -14.66 -14.59 -7.96
N THR A 329 -14.51 -13.27 -8.07
CA THR A 329 -14.04 -12.61 -9.31
C THR A 329 -12.61 -13.01 -9.64
N VAL A 330 -11.71 -13.10 -8.65
CA VAL A 330 -10.31 -13.53 -8.86
C VAL A 330 -10.22 -15.04 -9.14
N GLU A 331 -11.04 -15.87 -8.48
CA GLU A 331 -11.13 -17.30 -8.79
C GLU A 331 -11.58 -17.51 -10.24
N LEU A 332 -12.61 -16.80 -10.70
CA LEU A 332 -13.09 -16.83 -12.08
C LEU A 332 -12.00 -16.38 -13.08
N ALA A 333 -11.27 -15.33 -12.77
CA ALA A 333 -10.17 -14.86 -13.61
C ALA A 333 -9.09 -15.96 -13.77
N ARG A 334 -8.65 -16.60 -12.66
CA ARG A 334 -7.72 -17.74 -12.71
C ARG A 334 -8.28 -18.89 -13.56
N GLU A 335 -9.55 -19.25 -13.37
CA GLU A 335 -10.21 -20.31 -14.14
C GLU A 335 -10.33 -19.98 -15.63
N SER A 336 -10.38 -18.70 -15.96
CA SER A 336 -10.39 -18.18 -17.34
C SER A 336 -9.01 -18.04 -17.98
N GLY A 337 -7.92 -18.33 -17.23
CA GLY A 337 -6.55 -18.29 -17.74
C GLY A 337 -5.74 -17.04 -17.35
N THR A 338 -6.32 -16.10 -16.59
CA THR A 338 -5.61 -14.94 -16.07
C THR A 338 -4.69 -15.35 -14.93
N SER A 339 -3.41 -15.07 -15.04
CA SER A 339 -2.40 -15.36 -14.02
C SER A 339 -2.54 -14.44 -12.81
N LEU A 340 -2.15 -14.92 -11.62
CA LEU A 340 -2.23 -14.17 -10.36
C LEU A 340 -0.85 -13.99 -9.76
N VAL A 341 -0.52 -12.78 -9.34
CA VAL A 341 0.80 -12.42 -8.79
C VAL A 341 0.61 -11.70 -7.46
N PHE A 342 0.88 -12.41 -6.35
CA PHE A 342 0.78 -11.88 -5.00
C PHE A 342 2.19 -11.57 -4.46
N LEU A 343 2.52 -10.28 -4.30
CA LEU A 343 3.86 -9.80 -3.94
C LEU A 343 4.00 -9.44 -2.44
N SER A 344 3.17 -10.06 -1.61
CA SER A 344 3.16 -9.83 -0.16
C SER A 344 2.89 -11.14 0.59
N ALA A 345 2.54 -11.04 1.87
CA ALA A 345 2.08 -12.14 2.71
C ALA A 345 0.74 -11.79 3.36
N ASN A 346 0.14 -12.78 4.04
CA ASN A 346 -1.15 -12.64 4.73
C ASN A 346 -2.25 -12.12 3.79
N THR A 347 -2.21 -12.59 2.55
CA THR A 347 -3.19 -12.19 1.54
C THR A 347 -4.51 -12.92 1.76
N MET A 348 -5.62 -12.16 1.67
CA MET A 348 -6.98 -12.73 1.73
C MET A 348 -7.25 -13.50 3.04
N TYR A 349 -6.85 -12.93 4.18
CA TYR A 349 -7.00 -13.57 5.48
C TYR A 349 -8.39 -13.37 6.08
N TRP A 350 -8.87 -12.12 6.10
CA TRP A 350 -10.18 -11.77 6.66
C TRP A 350 -11.26 -11.68 5.59
N GLN A 351 -12.42 -12.31 5.86
CA GLN A 351 -13.63 -12.06 5.09
C GLN A 351 -14.32 -10.79 5.57
N VAL A 352 -14.71 -9.92 4.62
CA VAL A 352 -15.38 -8.66 4.91
C VAL A 352 -16.66 -8.47 4.12
N GLU A 353 -17.52 -7.59 4.63
CA GLU A 353 -18.72 -7.09 3.96
C GLU A 353 -18.54 -5.60 3.66
N LEU A 354 -18.91 -5.19 2.45
CA LEU A 354 -19.00 -3.79 2.05
C LEU A 354 -20.48 -3.39 1.99
N ALA A 355 -20.79 -2.20 2.52
CA ALA A 355 -22.15 -1.66 2.61
C ALA A 355 -22.19 -0.17 2.24
N PRO A 356 -23.38 0.36 1.84
CA PRO A 356 -23.54 1.76 1.60
C PRO A 356 -23.31 2.60 2.85
N SER A 357 -22.88 3.87 2.67
CA SER A 357 -22.89 4.88 3.73
C SER A 357 -24.33 5.19 4.18
N PRO A 358 -24.52 5.89 5.31
CA PRO A 358 -25.82 6.39 5.72
C PRO A 358 -26.48 7.32 4.68
N SER A 359 -25.68 7.97 3.82
CA SER A 359 -26.16 8.80 2.70
C SER A 359 -26.52 7.99 1.44
N GLY A 360 -26.39 6.65 1.46
CA GLY A 360 -26.73 5.76 0.35
C GLY A 360 -25.64 5.58 -0.70
N VAL A 361 -24.44 6.14 -0.50
CA VAL A 361 -23.30 5.91 -1.41
C VAL A 361 -22.77 4.49 -1.20
N ALA A 362 -22.70 3.69 -2.28
CA ALA A 362 -22.31 2.29 -2.24
C ALA A 362 -20.86 2.10 -1.73
N ASP A 363 -20.60 0.95 -1.09
CA ASP A 363 -19.28 0.45 -0.71
C ASP A 363 -18.46 1.42 0.17
N ARG A 364 -19.14 2.17 1.09
CA ARG A 364 -18.49 3.14 1.97
C ARG A 364 -18.30 2.68 3.41
N LEU A 365 -18.88 1.55 3.79
CA LEU A 365 -18.68 0.93 5.09
C LEU A 365 -18.05 -0.44 4.89
N LEU A 366 -16.97 -0.69 5.63
CA LEU A 366 -16.25 -1.96 5.66
C LEU A 366 -16.48 -2.62 7.02
N THR A 367 -17.06 -3.80 7.03
CA THR A 367 -17.34 -4.58 8.24
C THR A 367 -16.54 -5.87 8.25
N CYS A 368 -15.81 -6.12 9.35
CA CYS A 368 -15.13 -7.39 9.63
C CYS A 368 -15.49 -7.86 11.04
N ARG A 369 -16.09 -9.05 11.15
CA ARG A 369 -16.55 -9.60 12.43
C ARG A 369 -15.48 -10.49 13.04
N LYS A 370 -14.35 -9.93 13.46
CA LYS A 370 -13.21 -10.66 14.05
C LYS A 370 -13.55 -11.37 15.36
N ARG A 371 -14.52 -10.85 16.11
CA ARG A 371 -14.97 -11.48 17.36
C ARG A 371 -15.77 -12.72 17.05
N ARG A 372 -15.37 -13.84 17.63
CA ARG A 372 -16.08 -15.11 17.56
C ARG A 372 -17.42 -14.97 18.29
N GLY A 373 -18.50 -14.95 17.54
CA GLY A 373 -19.87 -15.05 18.04
C GLY A 373 -20.58 -16.21 17.32
N PRO A 374 -21.68 -16.75 17.86
CA PRO A 374 -22.42 -17.80 17.17
C PRO A 374 -22.89 -17.29 15.81
N GLY A 375 -22.37 -17.92 14.72
CA GLY A 375 -22.95 -17.86 13.41
C GLY A 375 -22.18 -17.19 12.26
N ARG A 376 -21.01 -16.55 12.46
CA ARG A 376 -20.20 -16.04 11.32
C ARG A 376 -18.71 -15.99 11.65
N PRO A 377 -17.93 -16.96 11.17
CA PRO A 377 -16.48 -16.88 11.19
C PRO A 377 -16.00 -15.74 10.27
N ALA A 378 -14.94 -15.05 10.69
CA ALA A 378 -14.38 -13.95 9.92
C ALA A 378 -13.20 -14.36 9.05
N LEU A 379 -12.57 -15.51 9.34
CA LEU A 379 -11.45 -16.02 8.56
C LEU A 379 -11.95 -16.87 7.38
N TRP A 380 -11.35 -16.69 6.21
CA TRP A 380 -11.65 -17.53 5.05
C TRP A 380 -11.43 -19.02 5.33
N ARG A 381 -10.42 -19.38 6.12
CA ARG A 381 -10.13 -20.76 6.52
C ARG A 381 -11.17 -21.37 7.47
N GLU A 382 -11.95 -20.56 8.15
CA GLU A 382 -13.03 -21.00 9.05
C GLU A 382 -14.35 -21.26 8.33
N ILE A 383 -14.45 -20.90 7.05
CA ILE A 383 -15.61 -21.15 6.18
C ILE A 383 -15.30 -22.14 5.05
N ASP A 384 -14.36 -23.04 5.28
CA ASP A 384 -13.91 -24.07 4.34
C ASP A 384 -13.37 -23.54 3.00
N ARG A 385 -12.90 -22.30 3.00
CA ARG A 385 -12.27 -21.62 1.85
C ARG A 385 -10.93 -21.01 2.25
N PRO A 386 -9.95 -21.82 2.70
CA PRO A 386 -8.66 -21.29 3.11
C PRO A 386 -7.96 -20.57 1.95
N GLU A 387 -7.10 -19.64 2.28
CA GLU A 387 -6.34 -18.82 1.34
C GLU A 387 -5.51 -19.70 0.41
N GLN A 388 -4.92 -20.77 0.97
CA GLN A 388 -4.09 -21.73 0.25
C GLN A 388 -4.80 -22.35 -0.96
N GLN A 389 -6.14 -22.49 -0.95
CA GLN A 389 -6.90 -23.01 -2.09
C GLN A 389 -6.88 -22.10 -3.31
N LEU A 390 -6.48 -20.83 -3.15
CA LEU A 390 -6.32 -19.90 -4.26
C LEU A 390 -4.85 -19.54 -4.50
N ILE A 391 -4.10 -19.19 -3.43
CA ILE A 391 -2.75 -18.64 -3.60
C ILE A 391 -1.63 -19.70 -3.45
N GLY A 392 -1.95 -20.92 -3.03
CA GLY A 392 -1.00 -22.04 -2.92
C GLY A 392 -0.23 -22.13 -1.60
N ILE A 393 -0.22 -21.07 -0.82
CA ILE A 393 0.29 -20.92 0.55
C ILE A 393 -0.72 -20.12 1.37
N GLN A 394 -0.50 -19.96 2.67
CA GLN A 394 -1.35 -19.12 3.53
C GLN A 394 -0.58 -18.63 4.74
N TYR A 395 -1.13 -17.62 5.41
CA TYR A 395 -0.53 -16.96 6.56
C TYR A 395 -0.09 -17.93 7.65
N ALA A 396 1.18 -17.80 8.04
CA ALA A 396 1.84 -18.63 9.04
C ALA A 396 2.17 -17.86 10.33
N GLY A 397 2.38 -16.54 10.25
CA GLY A 397 2.72 -15.75 11.40
C GLY A 397 3.53 -14.50 11.06
N ARG A 398 3.82 -13.72 12.09
CA ARG A 398 4.66 -12.53 12.00
C ARG A 398 6.13 -12.85 12.03
N VAL A 399 6.89 -11.99 11.40
CA VAL A 399 8.35 -12.01 11.39
C VAL A 399 8.82 -10.75 12.11
N PRO A 400 9.14 -10.83 13.40
CA PRO A 400 9.48 -9.65 14.22
C PRO A 400 10.79 -8.99 13.81
N GLU A 401 11.75 -9.77 13.31
CA GLU A 401 13.04 -9.27 12.79
C GLU A 401 13.28 -9.84 11.39
N PRO A 402 13.87 -9.06 10.47
CA PRO A 402 14.13 -9.54 9.11
C PRO A 402 15.10 -10.74 9.08
N HIS A 403 14.74 -11.74 8.29
CA HIS A 403 15.56 -12.93 8.03
C HIS A 403 15.86 -13.06 6.53
N PRO A 404 16.88 -13.84 6.14
CA PRO A 404 17.14 -14.09 4.73
C PRO A 404 16.09 -15.00 4.12
N LEU A 405 15.73 -14.74 2.85
CA LEU A 405 15.00 -15.67 2.02
C LEU A 405 15.98 -16.68 1.43
N VAL A 406 15.72 -17.96 1.64
CA VAL A 406 16.59 -19.05 1.18
C VAL A 406 16.04 -19.63 -0.12
N VAL A 407 16.81 -19.46 -1.20
CA VAL A 407 16.45 -19.90 -2.55
C VAL A 407 16.32 -21.42 -2.62
N ARG A 408 15.29 -21.90 -3.29
CA ARG A 408 15.03 -23.30 -3.59
C ARG A 408 14.67 -23.47 -5.06
N ASN A 409 15.01 -24.65 -5.59
CA ASN A 409 14.78 -24.96 -7.00
C ASN A 409 15.41 -23.90 -7.93
N ALA A 410 16.68 -23.57 -7.71
CA ALA A 410 17.40 -22.52 -8.43
C ALA A 410 17.46 -22.73 -9.96
N ASP A 411 17.33 -23.98 -10.45
CA ASP A 411 17.24 -24.31 -11.88
C ASP A 411 15.86 -23.94 -12.50
N HIS A 412 14.90 -23.51 -11.70
CA HIS A 412 13.60 -23.09 -12.22
C HIS A 412 13.72 -21.77 -13.00
N TRP A 413 12.98 -21.64 -14.10
CA TRP A 413 13.03 -20.48 -14.98
C TRP A 413 12.83 -19.14 -14.28
N LEU A 414 12.14 -19.10 -13.12
CA LEU A 414 11.98 -17.87 -12.34
C LEU A 414 13.33 -17.28 -11.92
N TRP A 415 14.28 -18.15 -11.56
CA TRP A 415 15.61 -17.75 -11.12
C TRP A 415 16.62 -17.60 -12.29
N GLU A 416 16.18 -17.80 -13.53
CA GLU A 416 17.04 -17.67 -14.71
C GLU A 416 17.66 -16.27 -14.81
N ALA A 417 18.96 -16.21 -15.05
CA ALA A 417 19.75 -14.98 -15.16
C ALA A 417 19.68 -14.03 -13.93
N THR A 418 19.25 -14.53 -12.76
CA THR A 418 19.30 -13.77 -11.49
C THR A 418 20.68 -13.85 -10.84
N GLY A 419 21.47 -14.87 -11.13
CA GLY A 419 22.70 -15.23 -10.41
C GLY A 419 22.45 -15.92 -9.06
N ALA A 420 21.20 -16.29 -8.76
CA ALA A 420 20.88 -17.04 -7.55
C ALA A 420 21.14 -18.54 -7.72
N HIS A 421 21.66 -19.18 -6.68
CA HIS A 421 21.96 -20.61 -6.62
C HIS A 421 21.13 -21.28 -5.53
N GLU A 422 21.06 -22.61 -5.58
CA GLU A 422 20.36 -23.38 -4.55
C GLU A 422 20.98 -23.14 -3.17
N GLY A 423 20.11 -22.72 -2.23
CA GLY A 423 20.52 -22.41 -0.86
C GLY A 423 21.07 -21.00 -0.64
N ASP A 424 21.15 -20.16 -1.67
CA ASP A 424 21.54 -18.75 -1.51
C ASP A 424 20.57 -18.01 -0.57
N GLU A 425 21.14 -17.13 0.23
CA GLU A 425 20.41 -16.28 1.18
C GLU A 425 20.27 -14.86 0.64
N LEU A 426 19.02 -14.40 0.44
CA LEU A 426 18.69 -13.02 0.10
C LEU A 426 18.38 -12.28 1.40
N ALA A 427 19.32 -11.45 1.84
CA ALA A 427 19.28 -10.78 3.15
C ALA A 427 18.03 -9.91 3.32
N GLY A 428 17.36 -10.00 4.47
CA GLY A 428 16.21 -9.16 4.83
C GLY A 428 14.92 -9.43 4.07
N MET A 429 14.90 -10.47 3.23
CA MET A 429 13.76 -10.75 2.35
C MET A 429 12.61 -11.52 3.00
N VAL A 430 12.74 -11.97 4.24
CA VAL A 430 11.66 -12.50 5.07
C VAL A 430 11.40 -11.51 6.19
N ALA A 431 10.35 -10.71 6.06
CA ALA A 431 10.07 -9.61 6.99
C ALA A 431 8.56 -9.33 7.10
N GLY A 432 8.18 -8.71 8.22
CA GLY A 432 6.80 -8.32 8.53
C GLY A 432 5.92 -9.52 8.81
N GLU A 433 5.46 -10.18 7.77
CA GLU A 433 4.62 -11.38 7.83
C GLU A 433 5.12 -12.44 6.87
N ALA A 434 4.79 -13.70 7.19
CA ALA A 434 5.20 -14.86 6.42
C ALA A 434 4.03 -15.79 6.11
N ASP A 435 4.01 -16.29 4.87
CA ASP A 435 3.13 -17.37 4.46
C ASP A 435 3.92 -18.67 4.27
N ARG A 436 3.22 -19.79 4.38
CA ARG A 436 3.77 -21.11 4.05
C ARG A 436 2.69 -22.08 3.59
N TYR A 437 3.13 -23.21 3.10
CA TYR A 437 2.28 -24.35 2.83
C TYR A 437 1.90 -25.10 4.12
N PHE A 438 0.63 -25.46 4.24
CA PHE A 438 0.09 -26.30 5.31
C PHE A 438 -0.39 -27.63 4.74
N PRO A 439 0.25 -28.76 5.05
CA PRO A 439 -0.05 -30.05 4.43
C PRO A 439 -1.48 -30.56 4.65
N ARG A 440 -2.15 -30.11 5.73
CA ARG A 440 -3.51 -30.50 6.05
C ARG A 440 -4.59 -29.59 5.46
N THR A 441 -4.18 -28.48 4.86
CA THR A 441 -5.09 -27.53 4.19
C THR A 441 -5.17 -27.90 2.71
N PRO A 442 -6.38 -27.93 2.11
CA PRO A 442 -6.50 -28.21 0.68
C PRO A 442 -5.68 -27.26 -0.19
N LEU A 443 -5.05 -27.81 -1.22
CA LEU A 443 -4.45 -27.05 -2.31
C LEU A 443 -5.48 -26.74 -3.40
N PRO A 444 -5.24 -25.72 -4.24
CA PRO A 444 -5.98 -25.58 -5.48
C PRO A 444 -5.74 -26.79 -6.38
N GLU A 445 -6.65 -27.06 -7.30
CA GLU A 445 -6.34 -27.92 -8.42
C GLU A 445 -5.21 -27.31 -9.25
N HIS A 446 -4.16 -28.10 -9.53
CA HIS A 446 -2.94 -27.56 -10.15
C HIS A 446 -2.18 -28.61 -10.98
N GLN A 447 -1.42 -28.10 -11.95
CA GLN A 447 -0.46 -28.86 -12.75
C GLN A 447 0.96 -28.42 -12.33
N GLY A 448 1.56 -29.17 -11.39
CA GLY A 448 2.90 -28.85 -10.88
C GLY A 448 2.95 -27.61 -9.99
N ARG A 449 3.13 -27.82 -8.70
CA ARG A 449 3.42 -26.79 -7.71
C ARG A 449 4.88 -26.88 -7.31
N ILE A 450 5.55 -25.75 -7.19
CA ILE A 450 6.94 -25.68 -6.77
C ILE A 450 7.12 -24.64 -5.66
N LEU A 451 7.99 -24.93 -4.72
CA LEU A 451 8.47 -23.96 -3.73
C LEU A 451 9.77 -23.34 -4.26
N LEU A 452 9.78 -22.04 -4.38
CA LEU A 452 10.92 -21.26 -4.90
C LEU A 452 11.80 -20.69 -3.78
N ALA A 453 11.27 -20.67 -2.56
CA ALA A 453 12.01 -20.40 -1.35
C ALA A 453 11.42 -21.22 -0.19
N HIS A 454 12.30 -21.54 0.78
CA HIS A 454 11.92 -22.16 2.04
C HIS A 454 12.91 -21.65 3.10
N SER A 455 12.47 -20.69 3.91
CA SER A 455 13.32 -19.81 4.68
C SER A 455 12.98 -19.90 6.17
N PRO A 456 13.87 -20.36 7.04
CA PRO A 456 13.63 -20.37 8.47
C PRO A 456 13.64 -18.95 9.04
N TYR A 457 12.75 -18.67 9.99
CA TYR A 457 12.76 -17.45 10.78
C TYR A 457 12.35 -17.73 12.23
N GLN A 458 12.66 -16.81 13.14
CA GLN A 458 12.21 -16.87 14.53
C GLN A 458 10.94 -16.03 14.69
N ASP A 459 9.89 -16.59 15.31
CA ASP A 459 8.72 -15.82 15.69
C ASP A 459 8.97 -15.03 17.01
N SER A 460 7.98 -14.26 17.48
CA SER A 460 8.08 -13.47 18.71
C SER A 460 8.30 -14.29 19.99
N GLU A 461 8.08 -15.59 19.93
CA GLU A 461 8.31 -16.53 21.04
C GLU A 461 9.67 -17.26 20.91
N GLY A 462 10.46 -16.93 19.88
CA GLY A 462 11.73 -17.58 19.57
C GLY A 462 11.56 -18.98 18.95
N VAL A 463 10.36 -19.31 18.47
CA VAL A 463 10.10 -20.60 17.82
C VAL A 463 10.48 -20.50 16.35
N THR A 464 11.26 -21.48 15.86
CA THR A 464 11.59 -21.56 14.44
C THR A 464 10.36 -21.89 13.61
N ARG A 465 10.03 -20.98 12.68
CA ARG A 465 9.01 -21.12 11.66
C ARG A 465 9.67 -21.10 10.28
N HIS A 466 8.86 -21.29 9.25
CA HIS A 466 9.33 -21.21 7.86
C HIS A 466 8.42 -20.33 7.03
N GLN A 467 9.04 -19.48 6.22
CA GLN A 467 8.41 -18.76 5.11
C GLN A 467 8.61 -19.58 3.83
N GLU A 468 7.64 -19.54 2.93
CA GLU A 468 7.74 -20.17 1.62
C GLU A 468 7.24 -19.24 0.51
N THR A 469 7.94 -19.28 -0.63
CA THR A 469 7.50 -18.66 -1.89
C THR A 469 7.02 -19.78 -2.81
N SER A 470 5.83 -19.63 -3.39
CA SER A 470 5.15 -20.69 -4.15
C SER A 470 4.78 -20.23 -5.55
N LEU A 471 4.92 -21.13 -6.51
CA LEU A 471 4.36 -20.99 -7.86
C LEU A 471 3.63 -22.27 -8.22
N TYR A 472 2.44 -22.14 -8.81
CA TYR A 472 1.76 -23.29 -9.44
C TYR A 472 1.09 -22.87 -10.76
N ARG A 473 0.75 -23.86 -11.58
CA ARG A 473 -0.06 -23.66 -12.79
C ARG A 473 -1.46 -24.23 -12.55
N ALA A 474 -2.48 -23.39 -12.73
CA ALA A 474 -3.87 -23.83 -12.70
C ALA A 474 -4.24 -24.68 -13.93
N PRO A 475 -5.32 -25.50 -13.89
CA PRO A 475 -5.79 -26.26 -15.05
C PRO A 475 -6.07 -25.40 -16.29
N SER A 476 -6.48 -24.15 -16.11
CA SER A 476 -6.67 -23.15 -17.17
C SER A 476 -5.37 -22.70 -17.87
N GLY A 477 -4.20 -23.07 -17.32
CA GLY A 477 -2.90 -22.61 -17.76
C GLY A 477 -2.39 -21.35 -17.02
N ALA A 478 -3.24 -20.70 -16.22
CA ALA A 478 -2.85 -19.53 -15.42
C ALA A 478 -1.72 -19.88 -14.45
N LEU A 479 -0.74 -19.00 -14.33
CA LEU A 479 0.30 -19.08 -13.30
C LEU A 479 -0.21 -18.36 -12.04
N VAL A 480 0.03 -18.95 -10.87
CA VAL A 480 -0.25 -18.31 -9.59
C VAL A 480 1.03 -18.29 -8.77
N PHE A 481 1.54 -17.09 -8.56
CA PHE A 481 2.73 -16.81 -7.78
C PHE A 481 2.38 -16.13 -6.46
N ALA A 482 2.98 -16.57 -5.37
CA ALA A 482 2.85 -15.96 -4.06
C ALA A 482 4.22 -15.82 -3.40
N ALA A 483 4.63 -14.59 -3.14
CA ALA A 483 5.91 -14.25 -2.53
C ALA A 483 6.01 -14.75 -1.08
N GLY A 484 4.92 -14.67 -0.32
CA GLY A 484 4.85 -15.13 1.07
C GLY A 484 5.66 -14.29 2.05
N THR A 485 5.97 -13.04 1.73
CA THR A 485 6.71 -12.10 2.57
C THR A 485 6.35 -10.65 2.21
N PHE A 486 6.40 -9.72 3.18
CA PHE A 486 6.19 -8.29 2.90
C PHE A 486 7.34 -7.64 2.12
N ALA A 487 8.53 -8.25 2.16
CA ALA A 487 9.73 -7.62 1.63
C ALA A 487 9.86 -7.67 0.09
N TRP A 488 8.97 -8.39 -0.63
CA TRP A 488 9.12 -8.58 -2.07
C TRP A 488 8.99 -7.27 -2.87
N SER A 489 7.88 -6.55 -2.71
CA SER A 489 7.68 -5.28 -3.42
C SER A 489 8.69 -4.20 -3.05
N PRO A 490 9.05 -4.00 -1.77
CA PRO A 490 10.17 -3.12 -1.40
C PRO A 490 11.48 -3.44 -2.12
N ALA A 491 11.80 -4.72 -2.32
CA ALA A 491 13.02 -5.14 -3.02
C ALA A 491 13.06 -4.77 -4.51
N LEU A 492 11.94 -4.31 -5.08
CA LEU A 492 11.88 -3.90 -6.48
C LEU A 492 12.40 -2.47 -6.70
N ASP A 493 12.08 -1.51 -5.81
CA ASP A 493 12.48 -0.11 -6.05
C ASP A 493 12.71 0.73 -4.78
N ARG A 494 12.45 0.21 -3.57
CA ARG A 494 12.65 1.01 -2.36
C ARG A 494 14.14 1.19 -2.08
N PRO A 495 14.64 2.43 -1.95
CA PRO A 495 16.03 2.68 -1.57
C PRO A 495 16.43 1.90 -0.31
N GLY A 496 17.62 1.32 -0.32
CA GLY A 496 18.13 0.49 0.78
C GLY A 496 17.60 -0.95 0.84
N HIS A 497 16.55 -1.29 0.04
CA HIS A 497 15.95 -2.63 0.01
C HIS A 497 16.08 -3.34 -1.34
N VAL A 498 16.52 -2.63 -2.38
CA VAL A 498 16.59 -3.18 -3.75
C VAL A 498 17.51 -4.39 -3.82
N ASP A 499 16.98 -5.52 -4.34
CA ASP A 499 17.74 -6.72 -4.68
C ASP A 499 17.57 -7.04 -6.18
N ALA A 500 18.68 -7.04 -6.92
CA ALA A 500 18.68 -7.25 -8.37
C ALA A 500 18.18 -8.66 -8.76
N ARG A 501 18.36 -9.67 -7.88
CA ARG A 501 17.87 -11.04 -8.09
C ARG A 501 16.36 -11.08 -8.04
N VAL A 502 15.74 -10.37 -7.06
CA VAL A 502 14.29 -10.24 -6.92
C VAL A 502 13.69 -9.45 -8.09
N GLN A 503 14.35 -8.35 -8.50
CA GLN A 503 13.94 -7.60 -9.69
C GLN A 503 13.93 -8.49 -10.93
N ARG A 504 15.01 -9.27 -11.17
CA ARG A 504 15.10 -10.16 -12.33
C ARG A 504 14.09 -11.31 -12.25
N ALA A 505 13.92 -11.93 -11.09
CA ALA A 505 12.92 -12.99 -10.88
C ALA A 505 11.50 -12.48 -11.15
N THR A 506 11.17 -11.27 -10.69
CA THR A 506 9.88 -10.65 -10.96
C THR A 506 9.71 -10.33 -12.45
N ALA A 507 10.76 -9.85 -13.13
CA ALA A 507 10.74 -9.65 -14.57
C ALA A 507 10.51 -10.97 -15.32
N ASN A 508 11.23 -12.04 -14.98
CA ASN A 508 11.02 -13.37 -15.58
C ASN A 508 9.57 -13.86 -15.43
N LEU A 509 8.95 -13.60 -14.28
CA LEU A 509 7.55 -13.95 -14.04
C LEU A 509 6.60 -13.14 -14.93
N LEU A 510 6.74 -11.82 -14.95
CA LEU A 510 5.85 -10.94 -15.70
C LEU A 510 6.05 -11.07 -17.20
N ASP A 511 7.29 -11.20 -17.69
CA ASP A 511 7.59 -11.43 -19.11
C ASP A 511 6.91 -12.71 -19.61
N ARG A 512 6.96 -13.78 -18.78
CA ARG A 512 6.29 -15.04 -19.12
C ARG A 512 4.77 -14.91 -19.14
N ILE A 513 4.18 -14.14 -18.23
CA ILE A 513 2.74 -13.85 -18.21
C ILE A 513 2.34 -13.00 -19.40
N CYS A 514 3.09 -11.95 -19.70
CA CYS A 514 2.84 -11.01 -20.79
C CYS A 514 3.27 -11.58 -22.16
N LYS A 515 3.95 -12.73 -22.20
CA LYS A 515 4.52 -13.36 -23.42
C LYS A 515 5.48 -12.41 -24.16
N ARG A 516 6.32 -11.73 -23.38
CA ARG A 516 7.46 -10.97 -23.90
C ARG A 516 8.61 -11.93 -24.17
N ASP A 517 9.27 -11.78 -25.31
CA ASP A 517 10.42 -12.59 -25.72
C ASP A 517 11.71 -12.13 -24.99
#